data_b0c357005bb7f26eddce8f0c919c79fa
#
_entry.id   b0c357005bb7f26eddce8f0c919c79fa
#
_cell.length_a   1.000
_cell.length_b   1.000
_cell.length_c   1.000
_cell.angle_alpha   90.00
_cell.angle_beta   90.00
_cell.angle_gamma   90.00
#
_symmetry.space_group_name_H-M   'P 1'
#
loop_
_entity.id
_entity.type
_entity.pdbx_description
1 polymer ?
#
loop_
_entity_poly.entity_id
_entity_poly.type
_entity_poly.pdbx_seq_one_letter_code
_entity_poly.pdbx_strand_id
1 'polypeptide(L)'
;MGARKRLAAEARKEENRTKCVARLVNNTTSPRKARLMADMIRGKNVDYALNVLKYSKKESSAKMHTLLLSAIANWQAKNEDKRVEDSNLYIKEIFVDGGAIMKRLMTAPRGRAYQIKKRSNHITIVLDSKVVENVNQTEE
;
A
#
# COMPACT_ATOMS: atom_id res chain seq x y z
N MET A 1 -0.25 -35.95 3.79
CA MET A 1 0.20 -34.67 3.17
C MET A 1 1.69 -34.54 3.35
N GLY A 2 2.47 -34.29 2.28
CA GLY A 2 3.93 -34.32 2.32
C GLY A 2 4.55 -33.21 3.16
N ALA A 3 5.59 -33.52 3.92
CA ALA A 3 6.37 -32.61 4.76
C ALA A 3 6.79 -31.30 4.02
N ARG A 4 7.11 -31.39 2.73
CA ARG A 4 7.48 -30.26 1.88
C ARG A 4 6.39 -29.16 1.82
N LYS A 5 5.10 -29.54 1.74
CA LYS A 5 3.99 -28.54 1.72
C LYS A 5 3.85 -27.84 3.08
N ARG A 6 4.05 -28.57 4.17
CA ARG A 6 4.00 -28.03 5.52
C ARG A 6 5.13 -27.04 5.76
N LEU A 7 6.37 -27.41 5.45
CA LEU A 7 7.54 -26.53 5.57
C LEU A 7 7.39 -25.26 4.74
N ALA A 8 6.92 -25.36 3.50
CA ALA A 8 6.66 -24.18 2.68
C ALA A 8 5.55 -23.27 3.23
N ALA A 9 4.53 -23.83 3.89
CA ALA A 9 3.48 -23.07 4.53
C ALA A 9 3.97 -22.37 5.81
N GLU A 10 4.83 -23.02 6.59
CA GLU A 10 5.46 -22.46 7.78
C GLU A 10 6.39 -21.29 7.41
N ALA A 11 7.25 -21.47 6.40
CA ALA A 11 8.12 -20.40 5.91
C ALA A 11 7.33 -19.16 5.45
N ARG A 12 6.22 -19.34 4.71
CA ARG A 12 5.35 -18.22 4.31
C ARG A 12 4.70 -17.52 5.50
N LYS A 13 4.33 -18.26 6.54
CA LYS A 13 3.78 -17.66 7.77
C LYS A 13 4.81 -16.81 8.49
N GLU A 14 6.05 -17.26 8.56
CA GLU A 14 7.15 -16.51 9.17
C GLU A 14 7.46 -15.25 8.38
N GLU A 15 7.58 -15.33 7.05
CA GLU A 15 7.73 -14.15 6.21
C GLU A 15 6.59 -13.14 6.40
N ASN A 16 5.35 -13.60 6.51
CA ASN A 16 4.21 -12.70 6.70
C ASN A 16 4.17 -12.05 8.09
N ARG A 17 4.77 -12.69 9.11
CA ARG A 17 4.91 -12.09 10.43
C ARG A 17 5.88 -10.91 10.43
N THR A 18 6.95 -10.99 9.65
CA THR A 18 7.96 -9.93 9.56
C THR A 18 7.51 -8.77 8.68
N LYS A 19 6.70 -9.03 7.64
CA LYS A 19 6.21 -7.98 6.73
C LYS A 19 5.30 -6.98 7.44
N CYS A 20 5.59 -5.69 7.28
CA CYS A 20 4.74 -4.61 7.75
C CYS A 20 3.76 -4.20 6.66
N VAL A 21 2.53 -4.67 6.77
CA VAL A 21 1.49 -4.50 5.76
C VAL A 21 0.32 -3.70 6.33
N ALA A 22 -0.18 -2.75 5.54
CA ALA A 22 -1.49 -2.11 5.77
C ALA A 22 -2.37 -2.28 4.55
N ARG A 23 -3.66 -2.55 4.76
CA ARG A 23 -4.63 -2.79 3.69
C ARG A 23 -5.88 -1.96 3.87
N LEU A 24 -6.28 -1.26 2.83
CA LEU A 24 -7.56 -0.56 2.71
C LEU A 24 -8.48 -1.35 1.77
N VAL A 25 -9.60 -1.84 2.30
CA VAL A 25 -10.56 -2.66 1.55
C VAL A 25 -11.77 -1.80 1.16
N ASN A 26 -12.35 -2.09 -0.02
CA ASN A 26 -13.57 -1.45 -0.52
C ASN A 26 -13.51 0.09 -0.63
N ASN A 27 -12.38 0.62 -1.03
CA ASN A 27 -12.26 2.04 -1.32
C ASN A 27 -13.10 2.41 -2.57
N THR A 28 -13.97 3.40 -2.45
CA THR A 28 -14.96 3.79 -3.46
C THR A 28 -14.40 4.52 -4.69
N THR A 29 -13.10 4.61 -4.84
CA THR A 29 -12.47 5.24 -6.01
C THR A 29 -12.14 4.23 -7.11
N SER A 30 -12.01 4.70 -8.35
CA SER A 30 -11.62 3.83 -9.48
C SER A 30 -10.16 3.35 -9.32
N PRO A 31 -9.86 2.05 -9.58
CA PRO A 31 -8.49 1.52 -9.51
C PRO A 31 -7.48 2.29 -10.37
N ARG A 32 -7.88 2.72 -11.58
CA ARG A 32 -7.00 3.49 -12.47
C ARG A 32 -6.56 4.82 -11.86
N LYS A 33 -7.49 5.53 -11.19
CA LYS A 33 -7.18 6.79 -10.52
C LYS A 33 -6.29 6.59 -9.29
N ALA A 34 -6.53 5.53 -8.54
CA ALA A 34 -5.70 5.19 -7.38
C ALA A 34 -4.28 4.76 -7.77
N ARG A 35 -4.10 4.01 -8.88
CA ARG A 35 -2.78 3.61 -9.39
C ARG A 35 -1.88 4.79 -9.72
N LEU A 36 -2.41 5.87 -10.26
CA LEU A 36 -1.63 7.09 -10.54
C LEU A 36 -0.94 7.64 -9.27
N MET A 37 -1.64 7.58 -8.14
CA MET A 37 -1.04 8.01 -6.86
C MET A 37 -0.06 6.96 -6.32
N ALA A 38 -0.39 5.68 -6.46
CA ALA A 38 0.49 4.59 -6.05
C ALA A 38 1.83 4.62 -6.78
N ASP A 39 1.82 4.91 -8.08
CA ASP A 39 3.03 4.97 -8.91
C ASP A 39 3.95 6.15 -8.52
N MET A 40 3.38 7.26 -8.03
CA MET A 40 4.16 8.42 -7.56
C MET A 40 4.95 8.12 -6.28
N ILE A 41 4.43 7.27 -5.41
CA ILE A 41 5.01 6.99 -4.08
C ILE A 41 5.74 5.65 -3.99
N ARG A 42 5.61 4.78 -4.97
CA ARG A 42 6.29 3.47 -5.00
C ARG A 42 7.80 3.65 -4.92
N GLY A 43 8.46 2.91 -4.02
CA GLY A 43 9.92 2.93 -3.84
C GLY A 43 10.49 4.21 -3.21
N LYS A 44 9.62 5.14 -2.78
CA LYS A 44 10.04 6.40 -2.14
C LYS A 44 10.09 6.26 -0.62
N ASN A 45 10.87 7.15 0.01
CA ASN A 45 10.90 7.26 1.46
C ASN A 45 9.53 7.68 1.99
N VAL A 46 9.21 7.26 3.20
CA VAL A 46 7.91 7.49 3.83
C VAL A 46 7.61 8.98 4.00
N ASP A 47 8.58 9.79 4.44
CA ASP A 47 8.41 11.24 4.62
C ASP A 47 8.09 11.96 3.31
N TYR A 48 8.81 11.62 2.25
CA TYR A 48 8.51 12.15 0.92
C TYR A 48 7.09 11.74 0.46
N ALA A 49 6.73 10.48 0.66
CA ALA A 49 5.42 9.95 0.27
C ALA A 49 4.28 10.65 1.05
N LEU A 50 4.44 10.88 2.35
CA LEU A 50 3.47 11.63 3.17
C LEU A 50 3.27 13.05 2.64
N ASN A 51 4.35 13.76 2.32
CA ASN A 51 4.28 15.10 1.77
C ASN A 51 3.57 15.14 0.41
N VAL A 52 3.93 14.24 -0.52
CA VAL A 52 3.28 14.14 -1.83
C VAL A 52 1.79 13.86 -1.69
N LEU A 53 1.40 12.93 -0.81
CA LEU A 53 0.01 12.58 -0.57
C LEU A 53 -0.77 13.73 0.09
N LYS A 54 -0.17 14.45 1.03
CA LYS A 54 -0.80 15.58 1.74
C LYS A 54 -1.14 16.75 0.81
N TYR A 55 -0.24 17.09 -0.11
CA TYR A 55 -0.41 18.25 -1.01
C TYR A 55 -1.10 17.90 -2.34
N SER A 56 -1.37 16.63 -2.61
CA SER A 56 -2.06 16.21 -3.82
C SER A 56 -3.57 16.49 -3.75
N LYS A 57 -4.13 17.12 -4.78
CA LYS A 57 -5.58 17.43 -4.89
C LYS A 57 -6.45 16.23 -5.28
N LYS A 58 -5.88 15.03 -5.45
CA LYS A 58 -6.63 13.85 -5.90
C LYS A 58 -7.34 13.18 -4.73
N GLU A 59 -8.60 12.78 -4.89
CA GLU A 59 -9.42 12.11 -3.86
C GLU A 59 -8.73 10.88 -3.24
N SER A 60 -8.06 10.07 -4.08
CA SER A 60 -7.36 8.86 -3.62
C SER A 60 -6.18 9.17 -2.69
N SER A 61 -5.65 10.38 -2.73
CA SER A 61 -4.49 10.82 -1.96
C SER A 61 -4.77 10.83 -0.45
N ALA A 62 -5.87 11.45 -0.02
CA ALA A 62 -6.24 11.51 1.39
C ALA A 62 -6.39 10.10 2.02
N LYS A 63 -7.02 9.19 1.29
CA LYS A 63 -7.21 7.81 1.75
C LYS A 63 -5.89 7.03 1.82
N MET A 64 -4.99 7.23 0.84
CA MET A 64 -3.66 6.64 0.86
C MET A 64 -2.78 7.23 1.97
N HIS A 65 -2.92 8.52 2.26
CA HIS A 65 -2.21 9.16 3.37
C HIS A 65 -2.56 8.50 4.71
N THR A 66 -3.86 8.34 5.00
CA THR A 66 -4.33 7.65 6.22
C THR A 66 -3.85 6.19 6.27
N LEU A 67 -3.88 5.49 5.12
CA LEU A 67 -3.38 4.12 5.04
C LEU A 67 -1.88 4.03 5.31
N LEU A 68 -1.09 4.99 4.80
CA LEU A 68 0.35 5.04 5.04
C LEU A 68 0.67 5.32 6.52
N LEU A 69 -0.06 6.20 7.18
CA LEU A 69 0.06 6.40 8.64
C LEU A 69 -0.24 5.12 9.42
N SER A 70 -1.28 4.37 9.01
CA SER A 70 -1.58 3.06 9.61
C SER A 70 -0.45 2.05 9.38
N ALA A 71 0.20 2.07 8.21
CA ALA A 71 1.34 1.21 7.93
C ALA A 71 2.56 1.53 8.81
N ILE A 72 2.81 2.81 9.08
CA ILE A 72 3.87 3.27 9.98
C ILE A 72 3.58 2.79 11.41
N ALA A 73 2.34 2.98 11.90
CA ALA A 73 1.96 2.51 13.22
C ALA A 73 2.09 0.98 13.37
N ASN A 74 1.72 0.23 12.33
CA ASN A 74 1.92 -1.22 12.31
C ASN A 74 3.41 -1.62 12.35
N TRP A 75 4.27 -0.81 11.71
CA TRP A 75 5.70 -1.04 11.76
C TRP A 75 6.27 -0.74 13.15
N GLN A 76 5.85 0.36 13.78
CA GLN A 76 6.24 0.71 15.15
C GLN A 76 5.84 -0.37 16.16
N ALA A 77 4.60 -0.86 16.07
CA ALA A 77 4.12 -1.94 16.95
C ALA A 77 4.89 -3.27 16.80
N LYS A 78 5.55 -3.49 15.66
CA LYS A 78 6.39 -4.67 15.44
C LYS A 78 7.85 -4.45 15.83
N ASN A 79 8.31 -3.21 15.87
CA ASN A 79 9.69 -2.82 16.11
C ASN A 79 9.75 -1.77 17.22
N GLU A 80 9.32 -2.15 18.43
CA GLU A 80 9.23 -1.25 19.60
C GLU A 80 10.57 -0.62 19.97
N ASP A 81 11.68 -1.32 19.71
CA ASP A 81 13.05 -0.88 20.02
C ASP A 81 13.61 0.13 19.00
N LYS A 82 12.93 0.37 17.87
CA LYS A 82 13.47 1.22 16.78
C LYS A 82 12.62 2.46 16.57
N ARG A 83 13.27 3.63 16.50
CA ARG A 83 12.61 4.86 16.11
C ARG A 83 12.38 4.92 14.60
N VAL A 84 11.26 5.46 14.20
CA VAL A 84 10.88 5.62 12.78
C VAL A 84 11.89 6.51 12.03
N GLU A 85 12.34 7.58 12.69
CA GLU A 85 13.25 8.59 12.14
C GLU A 85 14.61 7.99 11.75
N ASP A 86 15.13 7.08 12.58
CA ASP A 86 16.44 6.44 12.36
C ASP A 86 16.39 5.26 11.37
N SER A 87 15.19 4.76 11.08
CA SER A 87 15.01 3.50 10.35
C SER A 87 14.94 3.67 8.82
N ASN A 88 15.01 4.91 8.30
CA ASN A 88 14.92 5.20 6.86
C ASN A 88 13.86 4.38 6.13
N LEU A 89 12.61 4.43 6.63
CA LEU A 89 11.49 3.67 6.09
C LEU A 89 11.18 4.05 4.66
N TYR A 90 10.90 3.07 3.84
CA TYR A 90 10.49 3.26 2.46
C TYR A 90 9.32 2.33 2.07
N ILE A 91 8.59 2.72 1.03
CA ILE A 91 7.52 1.92 0.48
C ILE A 91 8.14 0.87 -0.45
N LYS A 92 8.23 -0.37 0.03
CA LYS A 92 8.77 -1.48 -0.75
C LYS A 92 7.84 -1.85 -1.89
N GLU A 93 6.57 -2.05 -1.56
CA GLU A 93 5.54 -2.47 -2.51
C GLU A 93 4.23 -1.74 -2.23
N ILE A 94 3.53 -1.40 -3.30
CA ILE A 94 2.17 -0.88 -3.22
C ILE A 94 1.34 -1.48 -4.36
N PHE A 95 0.21 -2.08 -4.00
CA PHE A 95 -0.72 -2.72 -4.93
C PHE A 95 -2.07 -2.04 -4.89
N VAL A 96 -2.71 -1.94 -6.05
CA VAL A 96 -4.08 -1.45 -6.20
C VAL A 96 -4.87 -2.45 -7.03
N ASP A 97 -5.67 -3.24 -6.32
CA ASP A 97 -6.48 -4.30 -6.89
C ASP A 97 -7.90 -3.82 -7.19
N GLY A 98 -8.58 -4.48 -8.13
CA GLY A 98 -9.98 -4.22 -8.44
C GLY A 98 -10.88 -4.78 -7.34
N GLY A 99 -11.83 -3.96 -6.88
CA GLY A 99 -12.87 -4.37 -5.94
C GLY A 99 -14.24 -4.56 -6.60
N ALA A 100 -15.28 -4.63 -5.78
CA ALA A 100 -16.65 -4.77 -6.22
C ALA A 100 -17.08 -3.64 -7.17
N ILE A 101 -17.96 -3.97 -8.11
CA ILE A 101 -18.48 -3.03 -9.10
C ILE A 101 -19.97 -2.87 -8.88
N MET A 102 -20.41 -1.64 -8.62
CA MET A 102 -21.82 -1.29 -8.60
C MET A 102 -22.26 -0.85 -9.98
N LYS A 103 -23.26 -1.51 -10.53
CA LYS A 103 -23.87 -1.19 -11.82
C LYS A 103 -24.97 -0.15 -11.64
N ARG A 104 -25.01 0.86 -12.48
CA ARG A 104 -26.06 1.90 -12.57
C ARG A 104 -26.49 2.03 -14.02
N LEU A 105 -27.69 2.50 -14.25
CA LEU A 105 -28.21 2.77 -15.59
C LEU A 105 -28.25 4.27 -15.84
N MET A 106 -27.90 4.64 -17.05
CA MET A 106 -28.03 6.00 -17.57
C MET A 106 -28.99 5.94 -18.75
N THR A 107 -30.00 6.80 -18.75
CA THR A 107 -30.96 6.89 -19.85
C THR A 107 -30.29 7.37 -21.14
N ALA A 108 -30.71 6.83 -22.26
CA ALA A 108 -30.21 7.17 -23.58
C ALA A 108 -31.40 7.38 -24.56
N PRO A 109 -31.19 8.07 -25.69
CA PRO A 109 -32.21 8.28 -26.71
C PRO A 109 -32.82 6.98 -27.24
N ARG A 110 -34.06 7.03 -27.69
CA ARG A 110 -34.81 5.91 -28.28
C ARG A 110 -35.06 4.74 -27.32
N GLY A 111 -35.27 5.03 -26.02
CA GLY A 111 -35.61 4.01 -25.03
C GLY A 111 -34.44 3.08 -24.65
N ARG A 112 -33.22 3.41 -25.07
CA ARG A 112 -32.01 2.65 -24.67
C ARG A 112 -31.51 3.07 -23.29
N ALA A 113 -30.72 2.20 -22.64
CA ALA A 113 -30.03 2.51 -21.41
C ALA A 113 -28.57 2.07 -21.49
N TYR A 114 -27.65 2.90 -20.97
CA TYR A 114 -26.24 2.60 -20.87
C TYR A 114 -25.87 2.21 -19.45
N GLN A 115 -24.99 1.23 -19.32
CA GLN A 115 -24.51 0.77 -18.01
C GLN A 115 -23.33 1.62 -17.51
N ILE A 116 -23.51 2.28 -16.36
CA ILE A 116 -22.43 2.94 -15.63
C ILE A 116 -21.89 1.98 -14.59
N LYS A 117 -20.57 1.77 -14.60
CA LYS A 117 -19.86 0.92 -13.62
C LYS A 117 -19.16 1.79 -12.58
N LYS A 118 -19.71 1.89 -11.36
CA LYS A 118 -19.04 2.49 -10.20
C LYS A 118 -18.09 1.45 -9.62
N ARG A 119 -16.78 1.65 -9.81
CA ARG A 119 -15.75 0.70 -9.42
C ARG A 119 -15.18 1.04 -8.05
N SER A 120 -14.89 0.03 -7.25
CA SER A 120 -14.09 0.14 -6.03
C SER A 120 -12.71 -0.50 -6.20
N ASN A 121 -11.84 -0.29 -5.23
CA ASN A 121 -10.50 -0.87 -5.21
C ASN A 121 -10.10 -1.30 -3.80
N HIS A 122 -9.06 -2.11 -3.74
CA HIS A 122 -8.33 -2.47 -2.54
C HIS A 122 -6.90 -1.97 -2.68
N ILE A 123 -6.37 -1.36 -1.64
CA ILE A 123 -4.99 -0.83 -1.64
C ILE A 123 -4.21 -1.56 -0.57
N THR A 124 -3.06 -2.10 -0.92
CA THR A 124 -2.14 -2.75 0.01
C THR A 124 -0.80 -2.05 -0.06
N ILE A 125 -0.26 -1.63 1.08
CA ILE A 125 1.06 -1.01 1.22
C ILE A 125 1.93 -1.92 2.07
N VAL A 126 3.15 -2.16 1.62
CA VAL A 126 4.19 -2.89 2.35
C VAL A 126 5.35 -1.94 2.59
N LEU A 127 5.68 -1.73 3.86
CA LEU A 127 6.85 -0.94 4.27
C LEU A 127 8.03 -1.87 4.58
N ASP A 128 9.23 -1.34 4.33
CA ASP A 128 10.47 -1.96 4.73
C ASP A 128 11.46 -0.88 5.20
N SER A 129 12.45 -1.25 6.01
CA SER A 129 13.50 -0.36 6.47
C SER A 129 14.79 -0.61 5.67
N LYS A 130 15.45 0.46 5.23
CA LYS A 130 16.81 0.36 4.74
C LYS A 130 17.74 0.33 5.95
N VAL A 131 18.27 -0.83 6.27
CA VAL A 131 19.38 -0.92 7.21
C VAL A 131 20.55 -0.18 6.54
N VAL A 132 20.91 0.98 7.06
CA VAL A 132 22.18 1.62 6.70
C VAL A 132 23.25 0.80 7.42
N GLU A 133 23.86 -0.15 6.72
CA GLU A 133 25.12 -0.70 7.16
C GLU A 133 26.11 0.49 7.11
N ASN A 134 26.43 1.03 8.27
CA ASN A 134 27.55 1.92 8.42
C ASN A 134 28.79 1.10 8.10
N VAL A 135 29.20 1.13 6.84
CA VAL A 135 30.54 0.74 6.43
C VAL A 135 31.45 1.81 7.03
N ASN A 136 31.93 1.57 8.26
CA ASN A 136 33.08 2.25 8.79
C ASN A 136 34.24 1.89 7.87
N GLN A 137 34.48 2.73 6.88
CA GLN A 137 35.78 2.79 6.22
C GLN A 137 36.76 3.30 7.27
N THR A 138 37.39 2.38 7.96
CA THR A 138 38.68 2.61 8.58
C THR A 138 39.69 2.67 7.44
N GLU A 139 39.96 3.87 6.95
CA GLU A 139 41.17 4.15 6.18
C GLU A 139 42.30 4.15 7.20
N GLU A 140 43.20 3.20 7.12
CA GLU A 140 44.59 3.28 7.51
C GLU A 140 45.44 3.36 6.25
#